data_68a48ba996e7805ce289a0c0386edf58
#
_entry.id   68a48ba996e7805ce289a0c0386edf58
#
_cell.length_a   1.000
_cell.length_b   1.000
_cell.length_c   1.000
_cell.angle_alpha   90.00
_cell.angle_beta   90.00
_cell.angle_gamma   90.00
#
_symmetry.space_group_name_H-M   'P 1'
#
loop_
_entity.id
_entity.type
_entity.pdbx_description
1 polymer ?
#
loop_
_entity_poly.entity_id
_entity_poly.type
_entity_poly.pdbx_seq_one_letter_code
_entity_poly.pdbx_strand_id
1 'polypeptide(L)'
;MKQIKKIFSTLFVTASLLSFSQVTFGAKANVIFQTGDPTWENIKNGTVDASQGKGKNNVGYNAGISLKIDTPLGIFIQPELYYTTFSKEFTVDGTNTTLKVKNNRADLPVLVGYNVLGKTLGIYAGPVASYNLSTDNQYNDFKENATKEFTLGYQFGAQVTISKLVVSARYEGAFSNDQREYINTNVSSNEVIRYDNRPSLLMFGVGLNF
;
A
#
# COMPACT_ATOMS: atom_id res chain seq x y z
N MET A 1 -12.88 33.92 -21.77
CA MET A 1 -12.19 34.78 -20.78
C MET A 1 -12.53 34.46 -19.31
N LYS A 2 -13.79 34.21 -18.90
CA LYS A 2 -14.12 33.89 -17.48
C LYS A 2 -13.46 32.62 -16.93
N GLN A 3 -13.29 31.57 -17.72
CA GLN A 3 -12.66 30.31 -17.28
C GLN A 3 -11.14 30.45 -17.08
N ILE A 4 -10.47 31.18 -17.96
CA ILE A 4 -9.03 31.45 -17.87
C ILE A 4 -8.71 32.23 -16.58
N LYS A 5 -9.52 33.22 -16.21
CA LYS A 5 -9.37 33.98 -14.95
C LYS A 5 -9.53 33.07 -13.72
N LYS A 6 -10.47 32.10 -13.75
CA LYS A 6 -10.65 31.15 -12.65
C LYS A 6 -9.44 30.22 -12.53
N ILE A 7 -8.90 29.72 -13.64
CA ILE A 7 -7.69 28.86 -13.67
C ILE A 7 -6.49 29.63 -13.12
N PHE A 8 -6.27 30.89 -13.57
CA PHE A 8 -5.19 31.73 -13.06
C PHE A 8 -5.35 32.08 -11.58
N SER A 9 -6.57 32.39 -11.12
CA SER A 9 -6.83 32.64 -9.71
C SER A 9 -6.59 31.39 -8.84
N THR A 10 -7.00 30.23 -9.29
CA THR A 10 -6.73 28.97 -8.59
C THR A 10 -5.24 28.64 -8.56
N LEU A 11 -4.55 28.85 -9.66
CA LEU A 11 -3.08 28.63 -9.75
C LEU A 11 -2.31 29.58 -8.84
N PHE A 12 -2.75 30.83 -8.75
CA PHE A 12 -2.11 31.84 -7.89
C PHE A 12 -2.33 31.57 -6.40
N VAL A 13 -3.54 31.11 -6.03
CA VAL A 13 -3.86 30.70 -4.64
C VAL A 13 -3.05 29.45 -4.27
N THR A 14 -2.95 28.46 -5.15
CA THR A 14 -2.12 27.28 -4.90
C THR A 14 -0.64 27.62 -4.79
N ALA A 15 -0.11 28.50 -5.64
CA ALA A 15 1.29 28.95 -5.59
C ALA A 15 1.59 29.74 -4.30
N SER A 16 0.67 30.57 -3.82
CA SER A 16 0.84 31.30 -2.55
C SER A 16 0.81 30.38 -1.33
N LEU A 17 0.00 29.33 -1.33
CA LEU A 17 -0.02 28.34 -0.25
C LEU A 17 1.31 27.54 -0.20
N LEU A 18 1.92 27.26 -1.34
CA LEU A 18 3.22 26.57 -1.43
C LEU A 18 4.38 27.43 -0.91
N SER A 19 4.29 28.76 -1.01
CA SER A 19 5.34 29.68 -0.52
C SER A 19 5.50 29.67 1.00
N PHE A 20 4.49 29.24 1.75
CA PHE A 20 4.50 29.11 3.21
C PHE A 20 4.57 27.64 3.66
N SER A 21 4.69 26.68 2.74
CA SER A 21 4.74 25.27 3.06
C SER A 21 6.14 24.84 3.49
N GLN A 22 6.18 24.01 4.52
CA GLN A 22 7.41 23.32 4.88
C GLN A 22 7.46 21.99 4.16
N VAL A 23 8.49 21.77 3.38
CA VAL A 23 8.73 20.52 2.65
C VAL A 23 9.71 19.65 3.43
N THR A 24 9.37 18.41 3.67
CA THR A 24 10.20 17.44 4.37
C THR A 24 10.31 16.18 3.51
N PHE A 25 11.54 15.80 3.20
CA PHE A 25 11.83 14.51 2.57
C PHE A 25 12.01 13.44 3.62
N GLY A 26 11.65 12.20 3.30
CA GLY A 26 11.84 11.08 4.18
C GLY A 26 12.08 9.78 3.44
N ALA A 27 12.71 8.83 4.14
CA ALA A 27 12.80 7.44 3.73
C ALA A 27 12.04 6.60 4.75
N LYS A 28 11.26 5.63 4.30
CA LYS A 28 10.38 4.81 5.14
C LYS A 28 10.48 3.34 4.76
N ALA A 29 10.31 2.47 5.74
CA ALA A 29 10.16 1.03 5.55
C ALA A 29 9.01 0.53 6.42
N ASN A 30 8.23 -0.41 5.90
CA ASN A 30 7.09 -0.97 6.61
C ASN A 30 7.12 -2.49 6.56
N VAL A 31 6.63 -3.10 7.63
CA VAL A 31 6.23 -4.51 7.67
C VAL A 31 4.74 -4.56 7.33
N ILE A 32 4.36 -5.50 6.49
CA ILE A 32 3.03 -5.63 5.92
C ILE A 32 2.41 -6.94 6.36
N PHE A 33 1.19 -6.87 6.88
CA PHE A 33 0.38 -8.03 7.23
C PHE A 33 -0.85 -8.05 6.32
N GLN A 34 -1.08 -9.17 5.66
CA GLN A 34 -2.30 -9.36 4.88
C GLN A 34 -3.46 -9.58 5.83
N THR A 35 -4.56 -8.84 5.62
CA THR A 35 -5.78 -8.95 6.41
C THR A 35 -6.95 -9.29 5.46
N GLY A 36 -8.02 -9.88 6.01
CA GLY A 36 -9.30 -9.93 5.31
C GLY A 36 -9.97 -8.56 5.24
N ASP A 37 -11.30 -8.52 5.14
CA ASP A 37 -12.07 -7.28 5.12
C ASP A 37 -11.74 -6.37 6.33
N PRO A 38 -11.84 -5.02 6.17
CA PRO A 38 -11.43 -4.05 7.17
C PRO A 38 -12.43 -3.93 8.34
N THR A 39 -12.66 -5.02 9.06
CA THR A 39 -13.37 -5.00 10.33
C THR A 39 -12.38 -4.84 11.48
N TRP A 40 -12.80 -4.20 12.57
CA TRP A 40 -11.97 -4.09 13.77
C TRP A 40 -11.55 -5.45 14.31
N GLU A 41 -12.36 -6.47 14.13
CA GLU A 41 -12.08 -7.83 14.51
C GLU A 41 -10.96 -8.44 13.67
N ASN A 42 -10.97 -8.23 12.36
CA ASN A 42 -9.91 -8.69 11.46
C ASN A 42 -8.58 -7.95 11.68
N ILE A 43 -8.61 -6.66 11.97
CA ILE A 43 -7.41 -5.88 12.33
C ILE A 43 -6.82 -6.42 13.64
N LYS A 44 -7.64 -6.67 14.65
CA LYS A 44 -7.21 -7.24 15.93
C LYS A 44 -6.65 -8.65 15.76
N ASN A 45 -7.32 -9.50 15.02
CA ASN A 45 -6.89 -10.89 14.78
C ASN A 45 -5.60 -10.93 13.96
N GLY A 46 -5.47 -10.10 12.93
CA GLY A 46 -4.24 -9.98 12.14
C GLY A 46 -3.02 -9.57 12.98
N THR A 47 -3.19 -8.62 13.91
CA THR A 47 -2.11 -8.22 14.84
C THR A 47 -1.79 -9.31 15.86
N VAL A 48 -2.77 -10.02 16.39
CA VAL A 48 -2.57 -11.13 17.33
C VAL A 48 -1.89 -12.32 16.65
N ASP A 49 -2.33 -12.71 15.47
CA ASP A 49 -1.74 -13.80 14.70
C ASP A 49 -0.29 -13.50 14.32
N ALA A 50 0.01 -12.26 13.93
CA ALA A 50 1.37 -11.81 13.67
C ALA A 50 2.25 -11.89 14.93
N SER A 51 1.73 -11.49 16.09
CA SER A 51 2.47 -11.54 17.38
C SER A 51 2.71 -12.97 17.86
N GLN A 52 1.85 -13.92 17.50
CA GLN A 52 1.96 -15.34 17.88
C GLN A 52 2.77 -16.18 16.88
N GLY A 53 3.30 -15.56 15.81
CA GLY A 53 4.04 -16.27 14.76
C GLY A 53 3.14 -17.17 13.89
N LYS A 54 1.83 -17.07 14.02
CA LYS A 54 0.86 -17.67 13.12
C LYS A 54 0.78 -16.79 11.88
N GLY A 55 0.93 -17.34 10.72
CA GLY A 55 0.90 -16.57 9.46
C GLY A 55 2.28 -16.11 8.96
N LYS A 56 3.34 -16.90 9.21
CA LYS A 56 4.69 -16.66 8.67
C LYS A 56 4.72 -16.43 7.15
N ASN A 57 3.68 -16.85 6.45
CA ASN A 57 3.58 -16.80 5.00
C ASN A 57 2.80 -15.58 4.47
N ASN A 58 2.25 -14.73 5.36
CA ASN A 58 1.45 -13.57 5.00
C ASN A 58 2.13 -12.24 5.37
N VAL A 59 3.43 -12.25 5.63
CA VAL A 59 4.21 -11.06 5.95
C VAL A 59 4.90 -10.56 4.70
N GLY A 60 4.73 -9.27 4.42
CA GLY A 60 5.43 -8.55 3.36
C GLY A 60 6.23 -7.38 3.92
N TYR A 61 6.98 -6.75 3.04
CA TYR A 61 7.78 -5.56 3.35
C TYR A 61 7.65 -4.55 2.23
N ASN A 62 7.74 -3.27 2.57
CA ASN A 62 8.02 -2.25 1.58
C ASN A 62 9.06 -1.27 2.10
N ALA A 63 9.75 -0.65 1.15
CA ALA A 63 10.67 0.45 1.42
C ALA A 63 10.50 1.51 0.34
N GLY A 64 10.67 2.77 0.72
CA GLY A 64 10.43 3.86 -0.20
C GLY A 64 10.78 5.23 0.34
N ILE A 65 10.39 6.23 -0.43
CA ILE A 65 10.62 7.64 -0.14
C ILE A 65 9.27 8.36 0.03
N SER A 66 9.30 9.44 0.77
CA SER A 66 8.15 10.32 1.00
C SER A 66 8.52 11.78 0.88
N LEU A 67 7.58 12.57 0.41
CA LEU A 67 7.65 14.02 0.39
C LEU A 67 6.44 14.54 1.18
N LYS A 68 6.67 15.14 2.35
CA LYS A 68 5.60 15.76 3.14
C LYS A 68 5.63 17.26 2.96
N ILE A 69 4.47 17.82 2.58
CA ILE A 69 4.24 19.24 2.35
C ILE A 69 3.23 19.72 3.40
N ASP A 70 3.74 20.36 4.44
CA ASP A 70 2.91 20.88 5.53
C ASP A 70 2.42 22.31 5.21
N THR A 71 1.13 22.58 5.45
CA THR A 71 0.54 23.92 5.35
C THR A 71 0.44 24.58 6.74
N PRO A 72 0.34 25.92 6.79
CA PRO A 72 0.15 26.63 8.06
C PRO A 72 -1.13 26.25 8.82
N LEU A 73 -2.13 25.69 8.13
CA LEU A 73 -3.40 25.25 8.71
C LEU A 73 -3.33 23.85 9.36
N GLY A 74 -2.15 23.24 9.40
CA GLY A 74 -1.97 21.88 9.93
C GLY A 74 -2.35 20.76 8.95
N ILE A 75 -2.86 21.10 7.78
CA ILE A 75 -3.10 20.12 6.70
C ILE A 75 -1.76 19.81 6.05
N PHE A 76 -1.56 18.56 5.64
CA PHE A 76 -0.41 18.18 4.83
C PHE A 76 -0.83 17.31 3.64
N ILE A 77 0.01 17.33 2.61
CA ILE A 77 -0.05 16.42 1.46
C ILE A 77 1.25 15.61 1.46
N GLN A 78 1.13 14.30 1.30
CA GLN A 78 2.29 13.41 1.39
C GLN A 78 2.24 12.35 0.28
N PRO A 79 2.77 12.68 -0.92
CA PRO A 79 3.07 11.66 -1.92
C PRO A 79 4.23 10.78 -1.45
N GLU A 80 4.12 9.49 -1.72
CA GLU A 80 5.13 8.49 -1.38
C GLU A 80 5.34 7.56 -2.58
N LEU A 81 6.50 6.93 -2.63
CA LEU A 81 6.82 5.89 -3.62
C LEU A 81 7.48 4.73 -2.91
N TYR A 82 6.88 3.54 -3.02
CA TYR A 82 7.37 2.31 -2.41
C TYR A 82 7.63 1.22 -3.42
N TYR A 83 8.67 0.43 -3.15
CA TYR A 83 8.78 -0.92 -3.66
C TYR A 83 8.22 -1.87 -2.61
N THR A 84 7.20 -2.64 -2.97
CA THR A 84 6.46 -3.53 -2.07
C THR A 84 6.63 -4.97 -2.52
N THR A 85 6.93 -5.87 -1.59
CA THR A 85 7.03 -7.31 -1.82
C THR A 85 6.27 -8.06 -0.72
N PHE A 86 5.47 -9.04 -1.11
CA PHE A 86 4.80 -9.96 -0.20
C PHE A 86 4.58 -11.32 -0.86
N SER A 87 4.46 -12.36 -0.04
CA SER A 87 4.21 -13.71 -0.51
C SER A 87 2.86 -14.20 -0.02
N LYS A 88 2.19 -15.00 -0.83
CA LYS A 88 0.94 -15.67 -0.47
C LYS A 88 1.08 -17.16 -0.77
N GLU A 89 0.59 -17.99 0.13
CA GLU A 89 0.56 -19.44 -0.06
C GLU A 89 -0.87 -19.90 -0.31
N PHE A 90 -1.04 -20.76 -1.30
CA PHE A 90 -2.30 -21.39 -1.65
C PHE A 90 -2.14 -22.90 -1.57
N THR A 91 -3.08 -23.56 -0.90
CA THR A 91 -3.18 -25.02 -0.94
C THR A 91 -4.13 -25.38 -2.07
N VAL A 92 -3.71 -26.23 -2.98
CA VAL A 92 -4.56 -26.74 -4.06
C VAL A 92 -5.45 -27.83 -3.50
N ASP A 93 -6.77 -27.60 -3.51
CA ASP A 93 -7.74 -28.58 -3.03
C ASP A 93 -7.62 -29.90 -3.81
N GLY A 94 -7.55 -31.01 -3.09
CA GLY A 94 -7.39 -32.36 -3.68
C GLY A 94 -5.94 -32.79 -3.90
N THR A 95 -4.97 -31.96 -3.62
CA THR A 95 -3.54 -32.30 -3.63
C THR A 95 -2.87 -31.74 -2.37
N ASN A 96 -1.83 -32.40 -1.86
CA ASN A 96 -1.00 -31.88 -0.75
C ASN A 96 0.01 -30.84 -1.23
N THR A 97 -0.26 -30.15 -2.34
CA THR A 97 0.66 -29.19 -2.94
C THR A 97 0.34 -27.77 -2.48
N THR A 98 1.31 -27.11 -1.87
CA THR A 98 1.23 -25.68 -1.50
C THR A 98 1.98 -24.84 -2.52
N LEU A 99 1.28 -23.94 -3.19
CA LEU A 99 1.85 -22.97 -4.13
C LEU A 99 2.22 -21.69 -3.39
N LYS A 100 3.47 -21.27 -3.51
CA LYS A 100 3.95 -20.00 -2.98
C LYS A 100 4.11 -18.98 -4.10
N VAL A 101 3.35 -17.89 -4.03
CA VAL A 101 3.38 -16.80 -5.01
C VAL A 101 3.98 -15.57 -4.35
N LYS A 102 5.01 -15.01 -4.97
CA LYS A 102 5.64 -13.78 -4.55
C LYS A 102 5.18 -12.64 -5.46
N ASN A 103 4.66 -11.59 -4.86
CA ASN A 103 4.22 -10.37 -5.54
C ASN A 103 5.20 -9.25 -5.31
N ASN A 104 5.58 -8.58 -6.40
CA ASN A 104 6.39 -7.37 -6.38
C ASN A 104 5.64 -6.25 -7.09
N ARG A 105 5.50 -5.10 -6.45
CA ARG A 105 4.79 -3.96 -7.02
C ARG A 105 5.45 -2.63 -6.65
N ALA A 106 5.24 -1.63 -7.49
CA ALA A 106 5.52 -0.24 -7.18
C ALA A 106 4.23 0.44 -6.73
N ASP A 107 4.23 1.05 -5.55
CA ASP A 107 3.08 1.73 -4.97
C ASP A 107 3.32 3.22 -4.90
N LEU A 108 2.34 4.01 -5.35
CA LEU A 108 2.33 5.47 -5.32
C LEU A 108 1.11 5.95 -4.50
N PRO A 109 1.19 5.99 -3.17
CA PRO A 109 0.18 6.65 -2.35
C PRO A 109 0.30 8.18 -2.46
N VAL A 110 -0.86 8.86 -2.49
CA VAL A 110 -0.96 10.32 -2.34
C VAL A 110 -1.88 10.58 -1.16
N LEU A 111 -1.28 10.90 -0.03
CA LEU A 111 -1.98 11.02 1.24
C LEU A 111 -2.27 12.50 1.54
N VAL A 112 -3.48 12.77 2.02
CA VAL A 112 -3.86 14.05 2.61
C VAL A 112 -4.10 13.82 4.09
N GLY A 113 -3.53 14.65 4.93
CA GLY A 113 -3.63 14.46 6.37
C GLY A 113 -3.74 15.76 7.14
N TYR A 114 -3.91 15.59 8.45
CA TYR A 114 -3.98 16.66 9.41
C TYR A 114 -3.07 16.39 10.61
N ASN A 115 -2.30 17.39 11.00
CA ASN A 115 -1.44 17.34 12.19
C ASN A 115 -2.28 17.65 13.44
N VAL A 116 -2.62 16.62 14.22
CA VAL A 116 -3.52 16.72 15.40
C VAL A 116 -2.84 17.35 16.60
N LEU A 117 -1.57 17.00 16.85
CA LEU A 117 -0.75 17.52 17.94
C LEU A 117 0.49 18.22 17.37
N GLY A 118 0.32 19.39 16.79
CA GLY A 118 1.37 20.07 16.06
C GLY A 118 1.94 19.17 14.97
N LYS A 119 3.27 18.99 14.93
CA LYS A 119 3.91 18.08 13.95
C LYS A 119 4.17 16.68 14.50
N THR A 120 3.78 16.40 15.76
CA THR A 120 4.07 15.12 16.40
C THR A 120 3.12 14.02 15.99
N LEU A 121 1.81 14.27 15.93
CA LEU A 121 0.82 13.28 15.55
C LEU A 121 0.06 13.74 14.30
N GLY A 122 0.13 12.97 13.24
CA GLY A 122 -0.63 13.17 12.00
C GLY A 122 -1.55 11.99 11.72
N ILE A 123 -2.76 12.30 11.29
CA ILE A 123 -3.70 11.33 10.70
C ILE A 123 -3.84 11.62 9.22
N TYR A 124 -4.03 10.61 8.40
CA TYR A 124 -4.09 10.77 6.95
C TYR A 124 -4.94 9.72 6.26
N ALA A 125 -5.39 10.06 5.07
CA ALA A 125 -6.02 9.14 4.14
C ALA A 125 -5.72 9.57 2.70
N GLY A 126 -5.83 8.64 1.76
CA GLY A 126 -5.66 8.95 0.34
C GLY A 126 -5.68 7.73 -0.57
N PRO A 127 -5.72 7.96 -1.88
CA PRO A 127 -5.61 6.90 -2.87
C PRO A 127 -4.20 6.33 -2.94
N VAL A 128 -4.10 5.09 -3.38
CA VAL A 128 -2.86 4.43 -3.77
C VAL A 128 -3.01 3.82 -5.15
N ALA A 129 -2.09 4.18 -6.03
CA ALA A 129 -1.91 3.55 -7.32
C ALA A 129 -0.80 2.50 -7.20
N SER A 130 -1.05 1.28 -7.64
CA SER A 130 -0.10 0.18 -7.59
C SER A 130 0.12 -0.39 -8.98
N TYR A 131 1.39 -0.56 -9.35
CA TYR A 131 1.82 -1.20 -10.58
C TYR A 131 2.53 -2.51 -10.26
N ASN A 132 2.03 -3.62 -10.80
CA ASN A 132 2.61 -4.94 -10.61
C ASN A 132 3.85 -5.08 -11.48
N LEU A 133 5.02 -5.32 -10.85
CA LEU A 133 6.31 -5.40 -11.55
C LEU A 133 6.59 -6.81 -12.07
N SER A 134 6.36 -7.82 -11.24
CA SER A 134 6.52 -9.22 -11.59
C SER A 134 5.90 -10.10 -10.51
N THR A 135 5.53 -11.30 -10.90
CA THR A 135 5.15 -12.36 -9.97
C THR A 135 6.05 -13.56 -10.26
N ASP A 136 6.87 -13.92 -9.26
CA ASP A 136 7.67 -15.14 -9.32
C ASP A 136 6.87 -16.28 -8.70
N ASN A 137 6.70 -17.38 -9.42
CA ASN A 137 6.12 -18.60 -8.90
C ASN A 137 7.21 -19.68 -8.78
N GLN A 138 6.99 -20.62 -7.85
CA GLN A 138 7.96 -21.68 -7.54
C GLN A 138 7.96 -22.81 -8.56
N TYR A 139 6.96 -22.88 -9.44
CA TYR A 139 6.77 -23.95 -10.40
C TYR A 139 6.76 -23.39 -11.82
N ASN A 140 7.72 -23.82 -12.67
CA ASN A 140 7.82 -23.42 -14.07
C ASN A 140 6.65 -23.86 -14.95
N ASP A 141 5.77 -24.72 -14.42
CA ASP A 141 4.65 -25.33 -15.13
C ASP A 141 3.35 -24.51 -15.05
N PHE A 142 3.32 -23.41 -14.28
CA PHE A 142 2.17 -22.54 -14.16
C PHE A 142 2.39 -21.24 -14.96
N LYS A 143 1.56 -21.03 -15.97
CA LYS A 143 1.47 -19.73 -16.65
C LYS A 143 0.54 -18.81 -15.87
N GLU A 144 1.06 -17.68 -15.44
CA GLU A 144 0.24 -16.60 -14.85
C GLU A 144 -0.24 -15.66 -15.97
N ASN A 145 -1.56 -15.51 -16.11
CA ASN A 145 -2.17 -14.46 -16.91
C ASN A 145 -2.55 -13.31 -15.99
N ALA A 146 -1.72 -12.27 -15.94
CA ALA A 146 -2.06 -11.03 -15.24
C ALA A 146 -3.14 -10.29 -16.02
N THR A 147 -4.33 -10.14 -15.45
CA THR A 147 -5.45 -9.43 -16.09
C THR A 147 -5.33 -7.91 -15.93
N LYS A 148 -4.58 -7.41 -14.96
CA LYS A 148 -4.36 -5.98 -14.72
C LYS A 148 -2.96 -5.72 -14.14
N GLU A 149 -2.16 -4.95 -14.86
CA GLU A 149 -0.87 -4.47 -14.37
C GLU A 149 -1.01 -3.31 -13.37
N PHE A 150 -2.09 -2.53 -13.50
CA PHE A 150 -2.35 -1.35 -12.70
C PHE A 150 -3.62 -1.49 -11.86
N THR A 151 -3.51 -1.22 -10.56
CA THR A 151 -4.62 -1.31 -9.61
C THR A 151 -4.73 -0.06 -8.76
N LEU A 152 -5.95 0.26 -8.30
CA LEU A 152 -6.24 1.40 -7.44
C LEU A 152 -6.75 0.92 -6.08
N GLY A 153 -6.31 1.60 -5.02
CA GLY A 153 -6.78 1.38 -3.66
C GLY A 153 -6.81 2.66 -2.85
N TYR A 154 -7.05 2.51 -1.58
CA TYR A 154 -7.02 3.60 -0.62
C TYR A 154 -6.19 3.20 0.59
N GLN A 155 -5.59 4.20 1.22
CA GLN A 155 -4.89 4.05 2.49
C GLN A 155 -5.43 5.06 3.49
N PHE A 156 -5.44 4.68 4.76
CA PHE A 156 -5.61 5.59 5.88
C PHE A 156 -4.77 5.13 7.06
N GLY A 157 -4.39 6.07 7.92
CA GLY A 157 -3.53 5.74 9.04
C GLY A 157 -3.15 6.93 9.90
N ALA A 158 -2.21 6.67 10.78
CA ALA A 158 -1.61 7.67 11.65
C ALA A 158 -0.09 7.53 11.66
N GLN A 159 0.58 8.64 11.92
CA GLN A 159 2.03 8.68 12.11
C GLN A 159 2.39 9.56 13.29
N VAL A 160 3.39 9.13 14.04
CA VAL A 160 4.03 9.91 15.10
C VAL A 160 5.42 10.28 14.64
N THR A 161 5.74 11.57 14.74
CA THR A 161 7.07 12.11 14.40
C THR A 161 7.74 12.62 15.66
N ILE A 162 8.89 12.07 15.98
CA ILE A 162 9.72 12.47 17.13
C ILE A 162 11.08 12.89 16.56
N SER A 163 11.33 14.20 16.52
CA SER A 163 12.48 14.77 15.82
C SER A 163 12.50 14.35 14.35
N LYS A 164 13.43 13.51 13.95
CA LYS A 164 13.53 12.98 12.57
C LYS A 164 12.92 11.59 12.42
N LEU A 165 12.65 10.89 13.51
CA LEU A 165 12.08 9.54 13.48
C LEU A 165 10.58 9.61 13.26
N VAL A 166 10.08 8.83 12.32
CA VAL A 166 8.64 8.64 12.04
C VAL A 166 8.26 7.20 12.33
N VAL A 167 7.21 7.01 13.11
CA VAL A 167 6.56 5.70 13.31
C VAL A 167 5.15 5.80 12.78
N SER A 168 4.70 4.83 11.99
CA SER A 168 3.38 4.87 11.36
C SER A 168 2.64 3.53 11.46
N ALA A 169 1.32 3.63 11.52
CA ALA A 169 0.42 2.51 11.36
C ALA A 169 -0.62 2.90 10.29
N ARG A 170 -0.82 2.05 9.29
CA ARG A 170 -1.74 2.32 8.18
C ARG A 170 -2.45 1.06 7.72
N TYR A 171 -3.62 1.26 7.17
CA TYR A 171 -4.42 0.26 6.48
C TYR A 171 -4.50 0.61 5.01
N GLU A 172 -4.42 -0.40 4.14
CA GLU A 172 -4.68 -0.30 2.71
C GLU A 172 -5.81 -1.24 2.33
N GLY A 173 -6.79 -0.72 1.60
CA GLY A 173 -7.86 -1.46 0.97
C GLY A 173 -7.86 -1.27 -0.54
N ALA A 174 -8.46 -2.20 -1.27
CA ALA A 174 -8.56 -2.13 -2.72
C ALA A 174 -9.91 -1.53 -3.15
N PHE A 175 -9.89 -0.66 -4.18
CA PHE A 175 -11.10 -0.26 -4.91
C PHE A 175 -11.40 -1.21 -6.06
N SER A 176 -10.38 -1.90 -6.58
CA SER A 176 -10.50 -2.83 -7.69
C SER A 176 -9.86 -4.16 -7.34
N ASN A 177 -10.54 -5.24 -7.64
CA ASN A 177 -9.99 -6.59 -7.53
C ASN A 177 -8.93 -6.79 -8.62
N ASP A 178 -7.80 -7.39 -8.24
CA ASP A 178 -6.76 -7.86 -9.16
C ASP A 178 -6.90 -9.37 -9.30
N GLN A 179 -7.86 -9.79 -10.14
CA GLN A 179 -8.09 -11.21 -10.40
C GLN A 179 -7.02 -11.74 -11.32
N ARG A 180 -6.29 -12.74 -10.85
CA ARG A 180 -5.29 -13.47 -11.60
C ARG A 180 -5.70 -14.91 -11.80
N GLU A 181 -5.31 -15.49 -12.92
CA GLU A 181 -5.60 -16.87 -13.28
C GLU A 181 -4.29 -17.64 -13.40
N TYR A 182 -4.16 -18.75 -12.68
CA TYR A 182 -3.15 -19.76 -12.93
C TYR A 182 -3.73 -20.85 -13.82
N ILE A 183 -3.03 -21.15 -14.89
CA ILE A 183 -3.39 -22.23 -15.79
C ILE A 183 -2.38 -23.36 -15.58
N ASN A 184 -2.84 -24.50 -15.04
CA ASN A 184 -2.02 -25.68 -14.92
C ASN A 184 -1.92 -26.37 -16.29
N THR A 185 -0.76 -26.28 -16.94
CA THR A 185 -0.54 -26.85 -18.29
C THR A 185 -0.16 -28.33 -18.25
N ASN A 186 0.09 -28.91 -17.06
CA ASN A 186 0.54 -30.30 -16.90
C ASN A 186 -0.61 -31.29 -16.62
N VAL A 187 -1.83 -30.81 -16.43
CA VAL A 187 -3.01 -31.67 -16.23
C VAL A 187 -3.89 -31.56 -17.47
N SER A 188 -4.34 -32.71 -17.97
CA SER A 188 -5.15 -32.83 -19.19
C SER A 188 -6.50 -32.05 -19.15
N SER A 189 -6.84 -31.42 -18.05
CA SER A 189 -8.04 -30.60 -17.80
C SER A 189 -7.70 -29.15 -17.50
N ASN A 190 -6.78 -28.48 -18.14
CA ASN A 190 -6.49 -27.03 -17.98
C ASN A 190 -7.18 -26.40 -16.76
N GLU A 191 -6.77 -26.79 -15.57
CA GLU A 191 -7.41 -26.33 -14.34
C GLU A 191 -7.01 -24.87 -14.10
N VAL A 192 -8.02 -23.98 -14.11
CA VAL A 192 -7.82 -22.54 -13.94
C VAL A 192 -8.10 -22.19 -12.49
N ILE A 193 -7.07 -21.82 -11.74
CA ILE A 193 -7.21 -21.33 -10.37
C ILE A 193 -7.25 -19.80 -10.41
N ARG A 194 -8.36 -19.21 -9.97
CA ARG A 194 -8.55 -17.76 -9.88
C ARG A 194 -8.30 -17.28 -8.46
N TYR A 195 -7.51 -16.23 -8.29
CA TYR A 195 -7.29 -15.62 -6.98
C TYR A 195 -7.20 -14.09 -7.09
N ASP A 196 -7.58 -13.40 -6.01
CA ASP A 196 -7.42 -11.96 -5.91
C ASP A 196 -6.03 -11.63 -5.33
N ASN A 197 -5.22 -10.96 -6.13
CA ASN A 197 -3.84 -10.62 -5.76
C ASN A 197 -3.72 -9.31 -4.99
N ARG A 198 -4.81 -8.62 -4.70
CA ARG A 198 -4.82 -7.38 -3.95
C ARG A 198 -5.54 -7.51 -2.60
N PRO A 199 -4.91 -8.18 -1.62
CA PRO A 199 -5.47 -8.29 -0.29
C PRO A 199 -5.50 -6.92 0.39
N SER A 200 -6.34 -6.77 1.39
CA SER A 200 -6.23 -5.68 2.35
C SER A 200 -4.97 -5.86 3.19
N LEU A 201 -4.30 -4.75 3.49
CA LEU A 201 -3.00 -4.74 4.15
C LEU A 201 -3.03 -3.88 5.40
N LEU A 202 -2.49 -4.40 6.49
CA LEU A 202 -2.13 -3.63 7.67
C LEU A 202 -0.61 -3.45 7.67
N MET A 203 -0.15 -2.20 7.80
CA MET A 203 1.26 -1.86 7.70
C MET A 203 1.72 -1.09 8.93
N PHE A 204 2.86 -1.50 9.47
CA PHE A 204 3.57 -0.76 10.53
C PHE A 204 4.93 -0.35 10.00
N GLY A 205 5.25 0.92 10.14
CA GLY A 205 6.43 1.48 9.52
C GLY A 205 7.27 2.35 10.43
N VAL A 206 8.54 2.41 10.06
CA VAL A 206 9.50 3.37 10.60
C VAL A 206 10.10 4.16 9.45
N GLY A 207 10.50 5.40 9.73
CA GLY A 207 11.10 6.28 8.74
C GLY A 207 11.98 7.34 9.36
N LEU A 208 12.77 7.98 8.52
CA LEU A 208 13.62 9.12 8.86
C LEU A 208 13.30 10.29 7.94
N ASN A 209 13.12 11.46 8.53
CA ASN A 209 12.96 12.74 7.85
C ASN A 209 14.31 13.46 7.77
N PHE A 210 14.52 14.17 6.65
CA PHE A 210 15.76 14.90 6.34
C PHE A 210 15.53 16.39 6.29
#